data_ea18bdf2dfb9c42c89a95c44d90d2e91
#
_entry.id   ea18bdf2dfb9c42c89a95c44d90d2e91
#
_cell.length_a   1.000
_cell.length_b   1.000
_cell.length_c   1.000
_cell.angle_alpha   90.00
_cell.angle_beta   90.00
_cell.angle_gamma   90.00
#
_symmetry.space_group_name_H-M   'P 1'
#
loop_
_entity.id
_entity.type
_entity.pdbx_description
1 polymer ?
#
loop_
_entity_poly.entity_id
_entity_poly.type
_entity_poly.pdbx_seq_one_letter_code
_entity_poly.pdbx_strand_id
1 'polypeptide(L)'
;MVTIVLSSAWAQGGQTRFEVGEGLLNEVLKEFAVSQPAYRHRLLDGDGEPLGYFNVYLGDEFVPRGHRADAPVRPGTTVTIVPPLAGG
;
A
#
# COMPACT_ATOMS: atom_id res chain seq x y z
N MET A 1 13.83 -5.86 3.99
CA MET A 1 12.82 -4.80 4.12
C MET A 1 12.08 -4.62 2.81
N VAL A 2 10.87 -4.17 2.90
CA VAL A 2 10.02 -3.88 1.75
C VAL A 2 9.85 -2.36 1.67
N THR A 3 9.94 -1.80 0.47
CA THR A 3 9.78 -0.36 0.27
C THR A 3 8.35 -0.08 -0.17
N ILE A 4 7.67 0.85 0.54
CA ILE A 4 6.36 1.34 0.14
C ILE A 4 6.58 2.67 -0.59
N VAL A 5 5.93 2.82 -1.74
CA VAL A 5 5.96 4.08 -2.49
C VAL A 5 4.53 4.61 -2.62
N LEU A 6 4.32 5.83 -2.18
CA LEU A 6 3.04 6.52 -2.30
C LEU A 6 3.06 7.51 -3.45
N SER A 7 1.89 7.76 -4.01
CA SER A 7 1.70 8.83 -4.96
C SER A 7 1.98 10.18 -4.29
N SER A 8 2.56 11.12 -5.03
CA SER A 8 2.81 12.47 -4.51
C SER A 8 1.50 13.18 -4.14
N ALA A 9 0.40 12.80 -4.78
CA ALA A 9 -0.92 13.37 -4.45
C ALA A 9 -1.33 13.05 -3.02
N TRP A 10 -1.01 11.84 -2.55
CA TRP A 10 -1.32 11.46 -1.17
C TRP A 10 -0.30 12.03 -0.19
N ALA A 11 0.95 12.10 -0.59
CA ALA A 11 2.02 12.58 0.29
C ALA A 11 1.98 14.10 0.48
N GLN A 12 1.35 14.84 -0.43
CA GLN A 12 1.18 16.29 -0.33
C GLN A 12 2.50 17.02 -0.04
N GLY A 13 3.54 16.63 -0.78
CA GLY A 13 4.84 17.23 -0.63
C GLY A 13 5.70 16.62 0.46
N GLY A 14 5.16 15.65 1.19
CA GLY A 14 5.91 14.95 2.22
C GLY A 14 6.66 13.74 1.67
N GLN A 15 7.01 12.85 2.59
CA GLN A 15 7.75 11.64 2.26
C GLN A 15 6.90 10.69 1.42
N THR A 16 7.48 10.13 0.34
CA THR A 16 6.78 9.20 -0.54
C THR A 16 7.31 7.78 -0.44
N ARG A 17 8.44 7.56 0.20
CA ARG A 17 9.04 6.23 0.31
C ARG A 17 9.19 5.86 1.78
N PHE A 18 8.80 4.64 2.11
CA PHE A 18 8.84 4.13 3.48
C PHE A 18 9.32 2.69 3.46
N GLU A 19 9.84 2.20 4.57
CA GLU A 19 10.26 0.80 4.68
C GLU A 19 9.46 0.10 5.76
N VAL A 20 9.05 -1.14 5.44
CA VAL A 20 8.29 -1.99 6.35
C VAL A 20 8.80 -3.42 6.25
N GLY A 21 8.32 -4.30 7.11
CA GLY A 21 8.69 -5.71 7.05
C GLY A 21 7.99 -6.43 5.91
N GLU A 22 8.53 -7.58 5.52
CA GLU A 22 7.94 -8.45 4.51
C GLU A 22 6.76 -9.23 5.08
N GLY A 23 5.97 -9.83 4.20
CA GLY A 23 4.82 -10.64 4.57
C GLY A 23 3.85 -10.70 3.40
N LEU A 24 2.64 -11.13 3.67
CA LEU A 24 1.58 -11.07 2.66
C LEU A 24 1.19 -9.62 2.43
N LEU A 25 0.77 -9.30 1.21
CA LEU A 25 0.55 -7.90 0.82
C LEU A 25 -0.43 -7.19 1.75
N ASN A 26 -1.55 -7.83 2.12
CA ASN A 26 -2.48 -7.19 3.04
C ASN A 26 -1.86 -6.93 4.41
N GLU A 27 -0.99 -7.81 4.87
CA GLU A 27 -0.28 -7.61 6.13
C GLU A 27 0.71 -6.45 6.03
N VAL A 28 1.40 -6.34 4.90
CA VAL A 28 2.32 -5.24 4.64
C VAL A 28 1.58 -3.91 4.64
N LEU A 29 0.40 -3.87 3.99
CA LEU A 29 -0.41 -2.65 3.97
C LEU A 29 -0.90 -2.27 5.36
N LYS A 30 -1.31 -3.25 6.16
CA LYS A 30 -1.76 -2.98 7.53
C LYS A 30 -0.61 -2.45 8.39
N GLU A 31 0.56 -3.06 8.28
CA GLU A 31 1.73 -2.61 9.04
C GLU A 31 2.10 -1.18 8.67
N PHE A 32 2.10 -0.87 7.37
CA PHE A 32 2.39 0.48 6.91
C PHE A 32 1.37 1.47 7.47
N ALA A 33 0.08 1.14 7.41
CA ALA A 33 -0.98 2.03 7.90
C ALA A 33 -0.85 2.29 9.40
N VAL A 34 -0.44 1.30 10.17
CA VAL A 34 -0.23 1.46 11.61
C VAL A 34 0.98 2.35 11.88
N SER A 35 2.04 2.19 11.10
CA SER A 35 3.26 2.98 11.28
C SER A 35 3.11 4.41 10.78
N GLN A 36 2.13 4.67 9.92
CA GLN A 36 1.88 6.00 9.34
C GLN A 36 0.41 6.38 9.53
N PRO A 37 0.03 6.81 10.75
CA PRO A 37 -1.37 7.08 11.07
C PRO A 37 -2.04 8.11 10.15
N ALA A 38 -1.26 9.01 9.54
CA ALA A 38 -1.80 10.00 8.61
C ALA A 38 -2.48 9.35 7.40
N TYR A 39 -2.08 8.14 7.03
CA TYR A 39 -2.62 7.44 5.86
C TYR A 39 -3.57 6.30 6.23
N ARG A 40 -3.74 6.03 7.52
CA ARG A 40 -4.51 4.86 7.95
C ARG A 40 -5.92 4.85 7.38
N HIS A 41 -6.61 5.99 7.43
CA HIS A 41 -8.00 6.06 6.96
C HIS A 41 -8.13 5.95 5.44
N ARG A 42 -7.03 6.16 4.71
CA ARG A 42 -7.01 6.01 3.25
C ARG A 42 -6.72 4.57 2.84
N LEU A 43 -6.14 3.79 3.74
CA LEU A 43 -5.67 2.43 3.44
C LEU A 43 -6.53 1.37 4.09
N LEU A 44 -7.10 1.65 5.26
CA LEU A 44 -7.86 0.67 6.03
C LEU A 44 -9.28 1.18 6.28
N ASP A 45 -10.21 0.22 6.37
CA ASP A 45 -11.58 0.53 6.75
C ASP A 45 -11.70 0.60 8.29
N GLY A 46 -12.93 0.72 8.79
CA GLY A 46 -13.17 0.82 10.22
C GLY A 46 -12.79 -0.42 11.00
N ASP A 47 -12.71 -1.56 10.34
CA ASP A 47 -12.32 -2.84 10.96
C ASP A 47 -10.83 -3.11 10.86
N GLY A 48 -10.09 -2.19 10.26
CA GLY A 48 -8.65 -2.36 10.10
C GLY A 48 -8.25 -3.21 8.90
N GLU A 49 -9.17 -3.47 7.97
CA GLU A 49 -8.88 -4.25 6.76
C GLU A 49 -8.55 -3.31 5.60
N PRO A 50 -7.63 -3.73 4.70
CA PRO A 50 -7.27 -2.88 3.56
C PRO A 50 -8.45 -2.56 2.66
N LEU A 51 -8.58 -1.29 2.33
CA LEU A 51 -9.58 -0.82 1.39
C LEU A 51 -9.22 -1.28 -0.03
N GLY A 52 -10.22 -1.41 -0.89
CA GLY A 52 -10.01 -1.92 -2.24
C GLY A 52 -9.97 -0.86 -3.32
N TYR A 53 -10.16 0.40 -2.98
CA TYR A 53 -10.34 1.45 -4.00
C TYR A 53 -9.04 1.93 -4.64
N PHE A 54 -7.89 1.69 -4.00
CA PHE A 54 -6.61 2.07 -4.57
C PHE A 54 -5.98 0.88 -5.30
N ASN A 55 -5.04 1.17 -6.19
CA ASN A 55 -4.32 0.15 -6.93
C ASN A 55 -2.97 -0.12 -6.27
N VAL A 56 -2.52 -1.37 -6.33
CA VAL A 56 -1.25 -1.78 -5.74
C VAL A 56 -0.43 -2.53 -6.78
N TYR A 57 0.85 -2.20 -6.86
CA TYR A 57 1.81 -2.87 -7.73
C TYR A 57 2.94 -3.46 -6.89
N LEU A 58 3.37 -4.67 -7.24
CA LEU A 58 4.60 -5.26 -6.71
C LEU A 58 5.64 -5.16 -7.80
N GLY A 59 6.63 -4.27 -7.62
CA GLY A 59 7.50 -3.91 -8.71
C GLY A 59 6.67 -3.33 -9.84
N ASP A 60 6.73 -3.94 -11.01
CA ASP A 60 5.97 -3.50 -12.18
C ASP A 60 4.66 -4.24 -12.36
N GLU A 61 4.33 -5.15 -11.45
CA GLU A 61 3.20 -6.06 -11.63
C GLU A 61 1.99 -5.59 -10.83
N PHE A 62 0.89 -5.34 -11.52
CA PHE A 62 -0.38 -4.99 -10.88
C PHE A 62 -0.94 -6.19 -10.11
N VAL A 63 -1.39 -5.96 -8.88
CA VAL A 63 -2.01 -7.00 -8.07
C VAL A 63 -3.50 -6.72 -7.96
N PRO A 64 -4.36 -7.54 -8.58
CA PRO A 64 -5.80 -7.37 -8.46
C PRO A 64 -6.23 -7.45 -7.00
N ARG A 65 -7.29 -6.70 -6.64
CA ARG A 65 -7.77 -6.62 -5.27
C ARG A 65 -8.01 -7.99 -4.64
N GLY A 66 -8.59 -8.90 -5.38
CA GLY A 66 -8.91 -10.24 -4.88
C GLY A 66 -7.70 -11.14 -4.64
N HIS A 67 -6.52 -10.71 -5.09
CA HIS A 67 -5.30 -11.50 -4.92
C HIS A 67 -4.37 -10.96 -3.86
N ARG A 68 -4.68 -9.80 -3.27
CA ARG A 68 -3.78 -9.17 -2.30
C ARG A 68 -3.58 -9.99 -1.04
N ALA A 69 -4.61 -10.70 -0.59
CA ALA A 69 -4.51 -11.48 0.64
C ALA A 69 -3.51 -12.62 0.53
N ASP A 70 -3.30 -13.13 -0.69
CA ASP A 70 -2.43 -14.28 -0.93
C ASP A 70 -1.11 -13.90 -1.60
N ALA A 71 -0.88 -12.62 -1.88
CA ALA A 71 0.31 -12.18 -2.60
C ALA A 71 1.49 -12.02 -1.64
N PRO A 72 2.54 -12.85 -1.73
CA PRO A 72 3.70 -12.67 -0.87
C PRO A 72 4.55 -11.50 -1.36
N VAL A 73 5.03 -10.70 -0.40
CA VAL A 73 5.93 -9.59 -0.69
C VAL A 73 7.30 -9.95 -0.12
N ARG A 74 8.26 -10.13 -1.00
CA ARG A 74 9.59 -10.57 -0.62
C ARG A 74 10.49 -9.39 -0.27
N PRO A 75 11.54 -9.62 0.54
CA PRO A 75 12.52 -8.56 0.83
C PRO A 75 13.06 -7.97 -0.47
N GLY A 76 13.23 -6.65 -0.48
CA GLY A 76 13.74 -5.94 -1.65
C GLY A 76 12.68 -5.54 -2.64
N THR A 77 11.43 -5.96 -2.44
CA THR A 77 10.32 -5.59 -3.33
C THR A 77 9.86 -4.17 -3.05
N THR A 78 9.46 -3.46 -4.10
CA THR A 78 8.81 -2.14 -3.98
C THR A 78 7.31 -2.33 -4.15
N VAL A 79 6.55 -1.86 -3.17
CA VAL A 79 5.09 -1.85 -3.21
C VAL A 79 4.65 -0.44 -3.54
N THR A 80 4.05 -0.25 -4.71
CA THR A 80 3.57 1.07 -5.13
C THR A 80 2.07 1.14 -4.94
N ILE A 81 1.62 2.16 -4.21
CA ILE A 81 0.20 2.40 -3.94
C ILE A 81 -0.23 3.60 -4.74
N VAL A 82 -1.22 3.39 -5.62
CA VAL A 82 -1.70 4.43 -6.53
C VAL A 82 -3.17 4.69 -6.23
N PRO A 83 -3.54 5.94 -5.87
CA PRO A 83 -4.95 6.27 -5.64
C PRO A 83 -5.71 6.20 -6.96
N PRO A 84 -7.04 6.06 -6.92
CA PRO A 84 -7.83 6.07 -8.15
C PRO A 84 -7.72 7.45 -8.79
N LEU A 85 -7.75 7.47 -10.12
CA LEU A 85 -7.72 8.73 -10.85
C LEU A 85 -9.03 9.48 -10.62
N ALA A 86 -8.92 10.80 -10.43
CA ALA A 86 -10.11 11.65 -10.27
C ALA A 86 -10.95 11.59 -11.54
N GLY A 87 -12.23 11.27 -11.38
CA GLY A 87 -13.15 11.19 -12.51
C GLY A 87 -12.98 9.95 -13.36
N GLY A 88 -12.10 9.05 -12.96
CA GLY A 88 -11.84 7.84 -13.72
C GLY A 88 -12.26 6.61 -12.97
#